data_6297d7c0ba4db829003e64146309883b
#
_entry.id   6297d7c0ba4db829003e64146309883b
#
_cell.length_a   1.000
_cell.length_b   1.000
_cell.length_c   1.000
_cell.angle_alpha   90.00
_cell.angle_beta   90.00
_cell.angle_gamma   90.00
#
_symmetry.space_group_name_H-M   'P 1'
#
loop_
_entity.id
_entity.type
_entity.pdbx_description
1 polymer ?
#
loop_
_entity_poly.entity_id
_entity_poly.type
_entity_poly.pdbx_seq_one_letter_code
_entity_poly.pdbx_strand_id
1 'polypeptide(L)'
;MDALLDALAVLLPVRCVGCDRPDRSLCHDCRVTLEPDVSVRMVGGMRVFAALEYSGSVRRIILAFKQSNRTDALAALARPLAHAVGGALDEHPDAVIALVPSSARGLRS
;
A
#
# COMPACT_ATOMS: atom_id res chain seq x y z
N MET A 1 7.01 29.75 -0.31
CA MET A 1 6.46 28.46 0.11
C MET A 1 7.44 27.30 -0.02
N ASP A 2 8.15 27.23 -1.14
CA ASP A 2 9.17 26.18 -1.34
C ASP A 2 10.31 26.26 -0.33
N ALA A 3 10.76 27.47 0.01
CA ALA A 3 11.80 27.66 1.01
C ALA A 3 11.37 27.17 2.39
N LEU A 4 10.08 27.32 2.74
CA LEU A 4 9.53 26.81 3.99
C LEU A 4 9.51 25.29 3.99
N LEU A 5 9.10 24.67 2.88
CA LEU A 5 9.08 23.22 2.75
C LEU A 5 10.49 22.64 2.81
N ASP A 6 11.48 23.32 2.20
CA ASP A 6 12.88 22.90 2.27
C ASP A 6 13.42 22.99 3.70
N ALA A 7 13.06 24.05 4.42
CA ALA A 7 13.45 24.19 5.82
C ALA A 7 12.83 23.11 6.70
N LEU A 8 11.55 22.80 6.47
CA LEU A 8 10.87 21.73 7.19
C LEU A 8 11.48 20.36 6.88
N ALA A 9 11.90 20.14 5.64
CA ALA A 9 12.55 18.89 5.23
C ALA A 9 13.88 18.69 5.94
N VAL A 10 14.61 19.77 6.22
CA VAL A 10 15.86 19.73 6.98
C VAL A 10 15.60 19.47 8.48
N LEU A 11 14.58 20.13 9.04
CA LEU A 11 14.23 20.00 10.45
C LEU A 11 13.49 18.72 10.78
N LEU A 12 12.66 18.25 9.84
CA LEU A 12 11.84 17.05 9.99
C LEU A 12 12.09 16.14 8.77
N PRO A 13 13.24 15.47 8.74
CA PRO A 13 13.60 14.67 7.57
C PRO A 13 12.58 13.58 7.30
N VAL A 14 12.10 13.53 6.04
CA VAL A 14 11.19 12.50 5.54
C VAL A 14 12.03 11.44 4.85
N ARG A 15 11.74 10.18 5.14
CA ARG A 15 12.41 9.06 4.50
C ARG A 15 11.41 8.19 3.80
N CYS A 16 11.84 7.56 2.70
CA CYS A 16 10.98 6.67 1.94
C CYS A 16 10.54 5.48 2.81
N VAL A 17 9.25 5.21 2.82
CA VAL A 17 8.69 4.13 3.64
C VAL A 17 9.12 2.75 3.16
N GLY A 18 9.59 2.63 1.91
CA GLY A 18 10.01 1.35 1.33
C GLY A 18 11.50 1.07 1.46
N CYS A 19 12.37 2.04 1.23
CA CYS A 19 13.82 1.84 1.18
C CYS A 19 14.61 2.78 2.06
N ASP A 20 13.94 3.68 2.78
CA ASP A 20 14.54 4.64 3.70
C ASP A 20 15.40 5.72 3.00
N ARG A 21 15.25 5.89 1.69
CA ARG A 21 15.94 6.95 0.94
C ARG A 21 15.47 8.32 1.45
N PRO A 22 16.39 9.29 1.65
CA PRO A 22 16.01 10.60 2.19
C PRO A 22 15.24 11.46 1.21
N ASP A 23 14.56 12.47 1.73
CA ASP A 23 13.89 13.57 1.03
C ASP A 23 12.55 13.22 0.38
N ARG A 24 12.08 11.97 0.48
CA ARG A 24 10.79 11.58 -0.08
C ARG A 24 10.10 10.57 0.82
N SER A 25 8.79 10.72 0.98
CA SER A 25 7.99 9.75 1.72
C SER A 25 7.82 8.44 0.94
N LEU A 26 7.86 8.52 -0.39
CA LEU A 26 7.86 7.36 -1.28
C LEU A 26 8.69 7.71 -2.52
N CYS A 27 9.85 7.10 -2.67
CA CYS A 27 10.72 7.38 -3.79
C CYS A 27 10.18 6.73 -5.07
N HIS A 28 10.73 7.18 -6.22
CA HIS A 28 10.29 6.69 -7.53
C HIS A 28 10.47 5.17 -7.66
N ASP A 29 11.60 4.64 -7.22
CA ASP A 29 11.90 3.20 -7.33
C ASP A 29 10.90 2.36 -6.54
N CYS A 30 10.56 2.79 -5.31
CA CYS A 30 9.57 2.09 -4.51
C CYS A 30 8.17 2.27 -5.09
N ARG A 31 7.86 3.42 -5.67
CA ARG A 31 6.59 3.68 -6.34
C ARG A 31 6.40 2.73 -7.53
N VAL A 32 7.47 2.47 -8.28
CA VAL A 32 7.42 1.53 -9.41
C VAL A 32 7.10 0.11 -8.93
N THR A 33 7.57 -0.29 -7.75
CA THR A 33 7.25 -1.62 -7.21
C THR A 33 5.77 -1.77 -6.84
N LEU A 34 5.03 -0.67 -6.73
CA LEU A 34 3.61 -0.66 -6.44
C LEU A 34 2.73 -0.63 -7.71
N GLU A 35 3.33 -0.69 -8.90
CA GLU A 35 2.55 -0.83 -10.13
C GLU A 35 1.77 -2.13 -10.09
N PRO A 36 0.44 -2.08 -10.28
CA PRO A 36 -0.38 -3.27 -10.17
C PRO A 36 -0.11 -4.26 -11.30
N ASP A 37 0.03 -5.52 -10.93
CA ASP A 37 0.13 -6.64 -11.86
C ASP A 37 -0.78 -7.74 -11.31
N VAL A 38 -2.06 -7.65 -11.64
CA VAL A 38 -3.09 -8.50 -11.06
C VAL A 38 -2.91 -9.93 -11.54
N SER A 39 -2.76 -10.84 -10.59
CA SER A 39 -2.70 -12.27 -10.84
C SER A 39 -3.77 -12.98 -10.03
N VAL A 40 -4.17 -14.14 -10.50
CA VAL A 40 -5.16 -14.98 -9.81
C VAL A 40 -4.45 -16.21 -9.27
N ARG A 41 -4.64 -16.48 -7.98
CA ARG A 41 -4.09 -17.66 -7.33
C ARG A 41 -5.19 -18.42 -6.62
N MET A 42 -5.04 -19.73 -6.55
CA MET A 42 -5.98 -20.58 -5.81
C MET A 42 -5.46 -20.74 -4.38
N VAL A 43 -6.27 -20.34 -3.42
CA VAL A 43 -5.95 -20.46 -2.00
C VAL A 43 -7.14 -21.12 -1.31
N GLY A 44 -6.97 -22.32 -0.77
CA GLY A 44 -8.03 -23.05 -0.10
C GLY A 44 -9.27 -23.28 -0.98
N GLY A 45 -9.07 -23.48 -2.26
CA GLY A 45 -10.18 -23.67 -3.22
C GLY A 45 -10.83 -22.40 -3.70
N MET A 46 -10.36 -21.24 -3.25
CA MET A 46 -10.91 -19.94 -3.66
C MET A 46 -9.97 -19.24 -4.63
N ARG A 47 -10.55 -18.50 -5.58
CA ARG A 47 -9.79 -17.64 -6.48
C ARG A 47 -9.45 -16.34 -5.75
N VAL A 48 -8.16 -16.04 -5.64
CA VAL A 48 -7.67 -14.83 -4.97
C VAL A 48 -7.00 -13.93 -5.99
N PHE A 49 -7.44 -12.69 -6.06
CA PHE A 49 -6.89 -11.67 -6.94
C PHE A 49 -5.85 -10.87 -6.15
N ALA A 50 -4.61 -10.87 -6.63
CA ALA A 50 -3.52 -10.17 -5.99
C ALA A 50 -2.86 -9.23 -7.00
N ALA A 51 -2.62 -7.99 -6.59
CA ALA A 51 -2.01 -6.98 -7.45
C ALA A 51 -0.51 -6.84 -7.23
N LEU A 52 -0.01 -7.25 -6.06
CA LEU A 52 1.39 -7.09 -5.67
C LEU A 52 1.90 -8.36 -5.02
N GLU A 53 3.22 -8.56 -5.14
CA GLU A 53 3.90 -9.61 -4.40
C GLU A 53 4.35 -9.07 -3.04
N TYR A 54 4.06 -9.79 -1.96
CA TYR A 54 4.39 -9.38 -0.60
C TYR A 54 5.86 -9.71 -0.30
N SER A 55 6.75 -8.86 -0.80
CA SER A 55 8.19 -9.02 -0.63
C SER A 55 8.90 -7.69 -0.83
N GLY A 56 10.13 -7.59 -0.36
CA GLY A 56 10.99 -6.43 -0.58
C GLY A 56 10.35 -5.12 -0.14
N SER A 57 10.36 -4.13 -1.03
CA SER A 57 9.83 -2.79 -0.76
C SER A 57 8.33 -2.80 -0.47
N VAL A 58 7.58 -3.64 -1.17
CA VAL A 58 6.12 -3.76 -0.97
C VAL A 58 5.81 -4.17 0.47
N ARG A 59 6.53 -5.18 0.96
CA ARG A 59 6.37 -5.64 2.34
C ARG A 59 6.66 -4.52 3.34
N ARG A 60 7.76 -3.79 3.13
CA ARG A 60 8.15 -2.69 4.02
C ARG A 60 7.11 -1.56 4.02
N ILE A 61 6.58 -1.22 2.85
CA ILE A 61 5.56 -0.18 2.72
C ILE A 61 4.29 -0.58 3.48
N ILE A 62 3.82 -1.81 3.29
CA ILE A 62 2.61 -2.29 3.97
C ILE A 62 2.81 -2.34 5.48
N LEU A 63 3.96 -2.82 5.95
CA LEU A 63 4.25 -2.87 7.38
C LEU A 63 4.35 -1.47 7.99
N ALA A 64 4.95 -0.52 7.28
CA ALA A 64 5.03 0.87 7.74
C ALA A 64 3.63 1.48 7.89
N PHE A 65 2.75 1.21 6.94
CA PHE A 65 1.36 1.68 7.03
C PHE A 65 0.62 1.08 8.23
N LYS A 66 0.78 -0.22 8.44
CA LYS A 66 0.06 -0.94 9.52
C LYS A 66 0.64 -0.68 10.90
N GLN A 67 1.97 -0.69 11.04
CA GLN A 67 2.63 -0.69 12.35
C GLN A 67 3.08 0.70 12.77
N SER A 68 3.50 1.53 11.82
CA SER A 68 4.02 2.87 12.10
C SER A 68 3.01 3.97 11.77
N ASN A 69 1.81 3.60 11.37
CA ASN A 69 0.72 4.53 11.04
C ASN A 69 1.12 5.56 9.98
N ARG A 70 1.93 5.13 9.01
CA ARG A 70 2.39 5.98 7.90
C ARG A 70 1.27 6.12 6.87
N THR A 71 0.34 7.06 7.13
CA THR A 71 -0.81 7.30 6.26
C THR A 71 -0.42 7.89 4.90
N ASP A 72 0.79 8.40 4.77
CA ASP A 72 1.33 8.87 3.50
C ASP A 72 1.47 7.73 2.47
N ALA A 73 1.51 6.48 2.91
CA ALA A 73 1.51 5.31 2.03
C ALA A 73 0.12 4.91 1.53
N LEU A 74 -0.94 5.46 2.12
CA LEU A 74 -2.32 5.04 1.82
C LEU A 74 -2.68 5.21 0.36
N ALA A 75 -2.45 6.40 -0.21
CA ALA A 75 -2.80 6.68 -1.59
C ALA A 75 -2.05 5.76 -2.58
N ALA A 76 -0.78 5.48 -2.27
CA ALA A 76 0.05 4.61 -3.11
C ALA A 76 -0.41 3.16 -3.08
N LEU A 77 -0.93 2.69 -1.93
CA LEU A 77 -1.44 1.32 -1.79
C LEU A 77 -2.86 1.16 -2.31
N ALA A 78 -3.64 2.24 -2.35
CA ALA A 78 -5.04 2.19 -2.80
C ALA A 78 -5.16 1.80 -4.28
N ARG A 79 -4.27 2.26 -5.13
CA ARG A 79 -4.32 1.98 -6.57
C ARG A 79 -4.17 0.50 -6.90
N PRO A 80 -3.12 -0.21 -6.43
CA PRO A 80 -3.02 -1.64 -6.69
C PRO A 80 -4.17 -2.43 -6.08
N LEU A 81 -4.66 -2.05 -4.90
CA LEU A 81 -5.82 -2.70 -4.31
C LEU A 81 -7.06 -2.53 -5.20
N ALA A 82 -7.30 -1.32 -5.70
CA ALA A 82 -8.43 -1.06 -6.60
C ALA A 82 -8.37 -1.91 -7.87
N HIS A 83 -7.17 -2.13 -8.42
CA HIS A 83 -7.01 -2.99 -9.59
C HIS A 83 -7.35 -4.46 -9.28
N ALA A 84 -6.93 -4.96 -8.12
CA ALA A 84 -7.26 -6.32 -7.71
C ALA A 84 -8.76 -6.49 -7.48
N VAL A 85 -9.38 -5.54 -6.80
CA VAL A 85 -10.84 -5.53 -6.55
C VAL A 85 -11.60 -5.45 -7.87
N GLY A 86 -11.13 -4.60 -8.80
CA GLY A 86 -11.73 -4.47 -10.12
C GLY A 86 -11.73 -5.78 -10.89
N GLY A 87 -10.64 -6.54 -10.83
CA GLY A 87 -10.56 -7.86 -11.46
C GLY A 87 -11.56 -8.84 -10.87
N ALA A 88 -11.70 -8.84 -9.54
CA ALA A 88 -12.66 -9.70 -8.86
C ALA A 88 -14.11 -9.33 -9.21
N LEU A 89 -14.40 -8.03 -9.27
CA LEU A 89 -15.75 -7.53 -9.60
C LEU A 89 -16.12 -7.80 -11.06
N ASP A 90 -15.14 -7.83 -11.97
CA ASP A 90 -15.39 -8.20 -13.37
C ASP A 90 -15.91 -9.63 -13.48
N GLU A 91 -15.40 -10.53 -12.64
CA GLU A 91 -15.89 -11.92 -12.59
C GLU A 91 -17.19 -12.06 -11.79
N HIS A 92 -17.36 -11.23 -10.76
CA HIS A 92 -18.49 -11.31 -9.83
C HIS A 92 -19.10 -9.92 -9.61
N PRO A 93 -19.85 -9.39 -10.61
CA PRO A 93 -20.35 -8.01 -10.52
C PRO A 93 -21.33 -7.76 -9.38
N ASP A 94 -21.98 -8.82 -8.88
CA ASP A 94 -22.94 -8.71 -7.77
C ASP A 94 -22.32 -8.97 -6.40
N ALA A 95 -20.97 -9.07 -6.33
CA ALA A 95 -20.29 -9.38 -5.08
C ALA A 95 -20.41 -8.23 -4.07
N VAL A 96 -20.49 -8.60 -2.80
CA VAL A 96 -20.44 -7.65 -1.68
C VAL A 96 -19.02 -7.59 -1.17
N ILE A 97 -18.52 -6.37 -0.98
CA ILE A 97 -17.17 -6.16 -0.46
C ILE A 97 -17.22 -6.14 1.07
N ALA A 98 -16.43 -6.99 1.69
CA ALA A 98 -16.28 -7.04 3.14
C ALA A 98 -14.83 -6.85 3.52
N LEU A 99 -14.60 -6.16 4.63
CA LEU A 99 -13.25 -5.94 5.14
C LEU A 99 -12.93 -6.99 6.20
N VAL A 100 -11.68 -7.47 6.16
CA VAL A 100 -11.16 -8.39 7.17
C VAL A 100 -10.32 -7.59 8.15
N PRO A 101 -10.73 -7.45 9.42
CA PRO A 101 -9.94 -6.74 10.40
C PRO A 101 -8.69 -7.55 10.76
N SER A 102 -7.54 -6.85 10.92
CA SER A 102 -6.29 -7.52 11.28
C SER A 102 -6.28 -7.97 12.74
N SER A 103 -7.02 -7.28 13.62
CA SER A 103 -7.13 -7.64 15.03
C SER A 103 -8.29 -6.86 15.66
N ALA A 104 -8.75 -7.33 16.83
CA ALA A 104 -9.78 -6.61 17.61
C ALA A 104 -9.29 -5.20 17.99
N ARG A 105 -8.00 -5.05 18.20
CA ARG A 105 -7.38 -3.76 18.51
C ARG A 105 -7.44 -2.80 17.34
N GLY A 106 -7.29 -3.32 16.13
CA GLY A 106 -7.40 -2.53 14.89
C GLY A 106 -8.80 -1.95 14.70
N LEU A 107 -9.83 -2.64 15.17
CA LEU A 107 -11.22 -2.18 15.06
C LEU A 107 -11.52 -0.99 15.97
N ARG A 108 -10.74 -0.77 17.02
CA ARG A 108 -10.94 0.31 17.99
C ARG A 108 -10.17 1.58 17.65
N SER A 109 -9.22 1.50 16.77
CA SER A 109 -8.45 2.65 16.34
C SER A 109 -9.06 3.27 15.09
#